data_09a59a2406c2897ec3ff3bf0c60a25bf
#
_entry.id   09a59a2406c2897ec3ff3bf0c60a25bf
#
_cell.length_a   1.000
_cell.length_b   1.000
_cell.length_c   1.000
_cell.angle_alpha   90.00
_cell.angle_beta   90.00
_cell.angle_gamma   90.00
#
_symmetry.space_group_name_H-M   'P 1'
#
loop_
_entity.id
_entity.type
_entity.pdbx_description
1 polymer ?
#
loop_
_entity_poly.entity_id
_entity_poly.type
_entity_poly.pdbx_seq_one_letter_code
_entity_poly.pdbx_strand_id
1 'polypeptide(L)'
;YLFAYFTGNNITQEAIRFALSDDGLVYKALNNDQPIISSAAISNTGGVRDPHILRGNDGLYYMVATDMVSANGWNSNRGIVLLKSSDLTNWTSAKINFPTTFPTQFGSVDRVWAPQTIYDASVGKYMVYMSIRKGSSDYDKVYYAYANSTFTGLEAAPQLLFDNSGLSTIDADIIEKDGQFHLFFKTEGNGNGIKKAVSNSLTSGYVLLDKYLDQNSNAVEGGCVFRLYNTDDYVLMYDVYSSGYYEFTKSQD
;
A
#
# COMPACT_ATOMS: atom_id res chain seq x y z
N TYR A 1 -3.34 -16.42 7.71
CA TYR A 1 -3.09 -15.08 7.17
C TYR A 1 -1.61 -14.93 6.86
N LEU A 2 -1.30 -14.27 5.75
CA LEU A 2 0.07 -13.91 5.36
C LEU A 2 0.24 -12.40 5.54
N PHE A 3 1.28 -12.00 6.24
CA PHE A 3 1.67 -10.61 6.44
C PHE A 3 2.99 -10.33 5.73
N ALA A 4 2.98 -9.37 4.81
CA ALA A 4 4.16 -8.85 4.18
C ALA A 4 4.56 -7.55 4.88
N TYR A 5 5.82 -7.42 5.30
CA TYR A 5 6.28 -6.28 6.12
C TYR A 5 7.76 -5.94 5.86
N PHE A 6 8.18 -4.83 6.38
CA PHE A 6 9.59 -4.41 6.52
C PHE A 6 9.83 -3.97 7.97
N THR A 7 11.08 -3.79 8.39
CA THR A 7 11.38 -3.69 9.84
C THR A 7 11.95 -2.35 10.29
N GLY A 8 12.17 -1.38 9.41
CA GLY A 8 12.65 -0.05 9.79
C GLY A 8 13.37 0.70 8.69
N ASN A 9 14.16 1.71 9.08
CA ASN A 9 14.69 2.76 8.21
C ASN A 9 16.16 2.59 7.82
N ASN A 10 16.73 1.40 7.98
CA ASN A 10 18.07 1.07 7.51
C ASN A 10 17.99 0.22 6.25
N ILE A 11 18.97 0.30 5.37
CA ILE A 11 19.00 -0.44 4.10
C ILE A 11 18.78 -1.96 4.26
N THR A 12 19.22 -2.55 5.36
CA THR A 12 19.00 -3.98 5.66
C THR A 12 17.58 -4.27 6.21
N GLN A 13 16.90 -3.24 6.69
CA GLN A 13 15.53 -3.31 7.23
C GLN A 13 14.48 -2.96 6.16
N GLU A 14 14.86 -2.17 5.15
CA GLU A 14 14.06 -1.81 3.98
C GLU A 14 14.05 -2.96 2.97
N ALA A 15 13.49 -4.07 3.41
CA ALA A 15 13.43 -5.32 2.66
C ALA A 15 12.18 -6.12 3.05
N ILE A 16 11.60 -6.79 2.06
CA ILE A 16 10.34 -7.54 2.22
C ILE A 16 10.58 -8.79 3.06
N ARG A 17 9.76 -8.96 4.08
CA ARG A 17 9.68 -10.13 4.96
C ARG A 17 8.26 -10.66 5.01
N PHE A 18 8.11 -11.89 5.43
CA PHE A 18 6.81 -12.54 5.63
C PHE A 18 6.65 -13.06 7.05
N ALA A 19 5.41 -12.98 7.52
CA ALA A 19 4.96 -13.65 8.73
C ALA A 19 3.63 -14.36 8.49
N LEU A 20 3.35 -15.40 9.25
CA LEU A 20 2.09 -16.15 9.20
C LEU A 20 1.34 -16.04 10.52
N SER A 21 0.01 -16.08 10.40
CA SER A 21 -0.93 -16.13 11.51
C SER A 21 -2.06 -17.10 11.20
N ASP A 22 -2.49 -17.83 12.23
CA ASP A 22 -3.67 -18.69 12.16
C ASP A 22 -4.97 -17.92 12.46
N ASP A 23 -4.88 -16.87 13.27
CA ASP A 23 -6.02 -16.09 13.78
C ASP A 23 -6.13 -14.67 13.21
N GLY A 24 -5.10 -14.19 12.49
CA GLY A 24 -5.01 -12.82 11.97
C GLY A 24 -4.54 -11.79 13.00
N LEU A 25 -4.22 -12.18 14.23
CA LEU A 25 -3.85 -11.29 15.33
C LEU A 25 -2.45 -11.57 15.88
N VAL A 26 -2.01 -12.82 15.87
CA VAL A 26 -0.67 -13.21 16.34
C VAL A 26 0.13 -13.75 15.16
N TYR A 27 1.19 -13.06 14.79
CA TYR A 27 2.02 -13.38 13.64
C TYR A 27 3.38 -13.95 14.04
N LYS A 28 3.83 -14.95 13.30
CA LYS A 28 5.16 -15.57 13.46
C LYS A 28 5.98 -15.30 12.20
N ALA A 29 7.14 -14.66 12.36
CA ALA A 29 8.05 -14.38 11.26
C ALA A 29 8.50 -15.68 10.57
N LEU A 30 8.50 -15.66 9.25
CA LEU A 30 9.07 -16.72 8.42
C LEU A 30 10.55 -16.44 8.12
N ASN A 31 11.25 -17.45 7.60
CA ASN A 31 12.63 -17.35 7.16
C ASN A 31 13.59 -16.77 8.23
N ASN A 32 13.33 -17.05 9.51
CA ASN A 32 14.09 -16.48 10.64
C ASN A 32 14.17 -14.95 10.60
N ASP A 33 13.09 -14.29 10.21
CA ASP A 33 12.99 -12.83 10.02
C ASP A 33 13.99 -12.26 9.00
N GLN A 34 14.47 -13.08 8.07
CA GLN A 34 15.31 -12.62 6.97
C GLN A 34 14.45 -12.23 5.76
N PRO A 35 14.94 -11.29 4.93
CA PRO A 35 14.28 -10.92 3.68
C PRO A 35 14.00 -12.14 2.78
N ILE A 36 12.82 -12.14 2.14
CA ILE A 36 12.43 -13.21 1.21
C ILE A 36 13.03 -13.02 -0.20
N ILE A 37 13.46 -11.79 -0.51
CA ILE A 37 14.02 -11.42 -1.80
C ILE A 37 15.00 -10.24 -1.61
N SER A 38 16.03 -10.16 -2.44
CA SER A 38 17.00 -9.06 -2.41
C SER A 38 16.38 -7.76 -2.91
N SER A 39 16.27 -6.73 -2.05
CA SER A 39 15.80 -5.40 -2.42
C SER A 39 16.62 -4.79 -3.56
N ALA A 40 17.95 -4.95 -3.55
CA ALA A 40 18.84 -4.46 -4.61
C ALA A 40 18.56 -5.09 -5.98
N ALA A 41 18.07 -6.32 -6.01
CA ALA A 41 17.70 -6.99 -7.27
C ALA A 41 16.39 -6.44 -7.86
N ILE A 42 15.44 -6.08 -7.02
CA ILE A 42 14.06 -5.75 -7.42
C ILE A 42 13.74 -4.26 -7.42
N SER A 43 14.62 -3.38 -6.90
CA SER A 43 14.39 -1.93 -6.83
C SER A 43 15.48 -1.14 -7.59
N ASN A 44 15.24 0.14 -7.85
CA ASN A 44 16.24 1.06 -8.40
C ASN A 44 17.10 1.67 -7.29
N THR A 45 16.54 1.86 -6.09
CA THR A 45 17.22 2.51 -4.96
C THR A 45 18.05 1.54 -4.13
N GLY A 46 17.76 0.25 -4.19
CA GLY A 46 18.36 -0.79 -3.36
C GLY A 46 17.57 -1.13 -2.08
N GLY A 47 16.52 -0.38 -1.77
CA GLY A 47 15.59 -0.63 -0.67
C GLY A 47 14.14 -0.76 -1.14
N VAL A 48 13.32 -1.48 -0.40
CA VAL A 48 11.87 -1.57 -0.61
C VAL A 48 11.12 -1.51 0.71
N ARG A 49 10.00 -0.78 0.70
CA ARG A 49 9.14 -0.51 1.86
C ARG A 49 7.69 -0.79 1.49
N ASP A 50 6.83 -0.79 2.51
CA ASP A 50 5.37 -0.81 2.37
C ASP A 50 4.87 -1.92 1.43
N PRO A 51 5.28 -3.19 1.61
CA PRO A 51 4.84 -4.26 0.74
C PRO A 51 3.36 -4.57 0.99
N HIS A 52 2.57 -4.60 -0.08
CA HIS A 52 1.20 -5.11 -0.07
C HIS A 52 1.10 -6.34 -0.97
N ILE A 53 0.47 -7.42 -0.47
CA ILE A 53 0.32 -8.68 -1.18
C ILE A 53 -1.15 -9.07 -1.34
N LEU A 54 -1.52 -9.52 -2.54
CA LEU A 54 -2.85 -10.01 -2.88
C LEU A 54 -2.74 -11.40 -3.53
N ARG A 55 -3.59 -12.34 -3.14
CA ARG A 55 -3.79 -13.59 -3.87
C ARG A 55 -4.89 -13.39 -4.92
N GLY A 56 -4.55 -13.58 -6.18
CA GLY A 56 -5.49 -13.48 -7.29
C GLY A 56 -6.43 -14.68 -7.40
N ASN A 57 -7.55 -14.49 -8.09
CA ASN A 57 -8.49 -15.57 -8.40
C ASN A 57 -7.90 -16.63 -9.32
N ASP A 58 -6.82 -16.33 -10.01
CA ASP A 58 -6.01 -17.25 -10.82
C ASP A 58 -5.04 -18.11 -9.99
N GLY A 59 -5.03 -17.91 -8.67
CA GLY A 59 -4.16 -18.61 -7.72
C GLY A 59 -2.76 -18.05 -7.61
N LEU A 60 -2.41 -17.03 -8.40
CA LEU A 60 -1.12 -16.34 -8.34
C LEU A 60 -1.09 -15.28 -7.22
N TYR A 61 0.10 -14.89 -6.84
CA TYR A 61 0.33 -13.82 -5.84
C TYR A 61 0.87 -12.58 -6.54
N TYR A 62 0.27 -11.45 -6.23
CA TYR A 62 0.61 -10.14 -6.74
C TYR A 62 1.05 -9.27 -5.58
N MET A 63 2.22 -8.67 -5.67
CA MET A 63 2.74 -7.81 -4.62
C MET A 63 3.25 -6.51 -5.22
N VAL A 64 3.04 -5.43 -4.49
CA VAL A 64 3.55 -4.10 -4.82
C VAL A 64 4.32 -3.56 -3.63
N ALA A 65 5.33 -2.72 -3.88
CA ALA A 65 6.13 -2.12 -2.82
C ALA A 65 6.68 -0.75 -3.25
N THR A 66 6.97 0.10 -2.28
CA THR A 66 7.66 1.38 -2.47
C THR A 66 9.14 1.13 -2.79
N ASP A 67 9.64 1.67 -3.91
CA ASP A 67 11.07 1.65 -4.27
C ASP A 67 11.77 2.82 -3.57
N MET A 68 12.32 2.60 -2.38
CA MET A 68 12.87 3.67 -1.55
C MET A 68 13.97 3.17 -0.61
N VAL A 69 14.96 4.03 -0.41
CA VAL A 69 15.91 4.02 0.71
C VAL A 69 15.73 5.31 1.49
N SER A 70 15.19 5.24 2.71
CA SER A 70 14.84 6.43 3.53
C SER A 70 16.05 7.29 3.90
N ALA A 71 17.25 6.69 3.99
CA ALA A 71 18.49 7.43 4.20
C ALA A 71 18.81 8.46 3.10
N ASN A 72 18.23 8.30 1.90
CA ASN A 72 18.31 9.28 0.80
C ASN A 72 17.34 10.45 0.96
N GLY A 73 16.55 10.46 2.03
CA GLY A 73 15.53 11.46 2.34
C GLY A 73 14.11 11.02 1.98
N TRP A 74 13.13 11.49 2.76
CA TRP A 74 11.71 11.14 2.60
C TRP A 74 11.07 11.63 1.29
N ASN A 75 11.73 12.52 0.54
CA ASN A 75 11.30 13.01 -0.77
C ASN A 75 12.17 12.46 -1.90
N SER A 76 12.83 11.33 -1.70
CA SER A 76 13.80 10.79 -2.66
C SER A 76 13.22 9.72 -3.58
N ASN A 77 12.10 9.10 -3.22
CA ASN A 77 11.58 8.01 -4.01
C ASN A 77 10.81 8.50 -5.24
N ARG A 78 10.92 7.74 -6.34
CA ARG A 78 10.35 8.11 -7.64
C ARG A 78 9.59 6.96 -8.28
N GLY A 79 9.37 5.88 -7.55
CA GLY A 79 8.81 4.70 -8.17
C GLY A 79 8.35 3.63 -7.21
N ILE A 80 7.83 2.58 -7.82
CA ILE A 80 7.30 1.39 -7.16
C ILE A 80 7.87 0.13 -7.81
N VAL A 81 7.72 -0.98 -7.09
CA VAL A 81 8.04 -2.33 -7.58
C VAL A 81 6.75 -3.12 -7.71
N LEU A 82 6.58 -3.80 -8.84
CA LEU A 82 5.56 -4.82 -9.05
C LEU A 82 6.21 -6.19 -8.99
N LEU A 83 5.60 -7.14 -8.27
CA LEU A 83 6.09 -8.51 -8.14
C LEU A 83 4.95 -9.50 -8.35
N LYS A 84 5.27 -10.66 -8.96
CA LYS A 84 4.32 -11.73 -9.22
C LYS A 84 4.97 -13.08 -8.94
N SER A 85 4.24 -13.98 -8.28
CA SER A 85 4.70 -15.34 -7.94
C SER A 85 3.57 -16.36 -8.04
N SER A 86 3.92 -17.61 -8.29
CA SER A 86 3.00 -18.75 -8.19
C SER A 86 3.14 -19.52 -6.88
N ASP A 87 4.23 -19.30 -6.12
CA ASP A 87 4.62 -20.17 -5.00
C ASP A 87 5.13 -19.41 -3.76
N LEU A 88 5.11 -18.05 -3.77
CA LEU A 88 5.64 -17.17 -2.72
C LEU A 88 7.17 -17.25 -2.52
N THR A 89 7.86 -18.03 -3.32
CA THR A 89 9.31 -18.27 -3.22
C THR A 89 10.04 -17.68 -4.41
N ASN A 90 9.53 -17.92 -5.61
CA ASN A 90 10.09 -17.43 -6.86
C ASN A 90 9.28 -16.25 -7.37
N TRP A 91 9.92 -15.09 -7.51
CA TRP A 91 9.28 -13.84 -7.89
C TRP A 91 9.81 -13.30 -9.20
N THR A 92 8.91 -12.96 -10.10
CA THR A 92 9.21 -12.02 -11.19
C THR A 92 8.97 -10.61 -10.69
N SER A 93 9.79 -9.64 -11.12
CA SER A 93 9.67 -8.26 -10.69
C SER A 93 9.80 -7.27 -11.84
N ALA A 94 9.17 -6.12 -11.70
CA ALA A 94 9.33 -4.96 -12.58
C ALA A 94 9.42 -3.68 -11.75
N LYS A 95 10.27 -2.76 -12.20
CA LYS A 95 10.51 -1.46 -11.57
C LYS A 95 9.85 -0.38 -12.39
N ILE A 96 9.03 0.46 -11.79
CA ILE A 96 8.37 1.58 -12.45
C ILE A 96 8.91 2.87 -11.87
N ASN A 97 9.72 3.59 -12.63
CA ASN A 97 10.18 4.93 -12.29
C ASN A 97 9.27 5.95 -12.97
N PHE A 98 8.52 6.72 -12.21
CA PHE A 98 7.47 7.61 -12.70
C PHE A 98 7.99 8.74 -13.60
N PRO A 99 9.06 9.48 -13.26
CA PRO A 99 9.64 10.46 -14.15
C PRO A 99 10.05 9.92 -15.52
N THR A 100 10.56 8.71 -15.56
CA THR A 100 11.00 8.07 -16.81
C THR A 100 9.83 7.49 -17.59
N THR A 101 8.90 6.84 -16.91
CA THR A 101 7.76 6.15 -17.54
C THR A 101 6.66 7.13 -17.96
N PHE A 102 6.42 8.18 -17.17
CA PHE A 102 5.35 9.17 -17.37
C PHE A 102 5.89 10.61 -17.26
N PRO A 103 6.85 11.02 -18.10
CA PRO A 103 7.56 12.29 -17.93
C PRO A 103 6.64 13.51 -18.00
N THR A 104 5.59 13.47 -18.81
CA THR A 104 4.64 14.57 -18.97
C THR A 104 3.80 14.80 -17.72
N GLN A 105 3.33 13.73 -17.07
CA GLN A 105 2.41 13.82 -15.92
C GLN A 105 3.13 13.82 -14.56
N PHE A 106 4.29 13.14 -14.49
CA PHE A 106 5.00 12.85 -13.26
C PHE A 106 6.51 13.12 -13.31
N GLY A 107 6.98 13.95 -14.28
CA GLY A 107 8.38 14.31 -14.39
C GLY A 107 8.95 15.02 -13.16
N SER A 108 8.11 15.74 -12.40
CA SER A 108 8.48 16.47 -11.18
C SER A 108 8.07 15.77 -9.87
N VAL A 109 7.61 14.51 -9.95
CA VAL A 109 7.19 13.77 -8.75
C VAL A 109 8.36 13.64 -7.78
N ASP A 110 8.07 13.83 -6.48
CA ASP A 110 9.06 13.67 -5.42
C ASP A 110 8.67 12.63 -4.35
N ARG A 111 7.43 12.12 -4.40
CA ARG A 111 6.96 10.98 -3.61
C ARG A 111 6.05 10.07 -4.42
N VAL A 112 6.27 8.76 -4.32
CA VAL A 112 5.37 7.69 -4.79
C VAL A 112 5.37 6.62 -3.71
N TRP A 113 4.46 6.69 -2.74
CA TRP A 113 4.49 5.91 -1.52
C TRP A 113 3.37 4.91 -1.40
N ALA A 114 3.66 3.85 -0.65
CA ALA A 114 2.71 2.85 -0.15
C ALA A 114 1.73 2.35 -1.22
N PRO A 115 2.23 1.76 -2.32
CA PRO A 115 1.35 1.20 -3.33
C PRO A 115 0.59 0.00 -2.77
N GLN A 116 -0.67 -0.11 -3.16
CA GLN A 116 -1.48 -1.30 -2.92
C GLN A 116 -2.14 -1.76 -4.21
N THR A 117 -2.73 -2.95 -4.22
CA THR A 117 -3.42 -3.50 -5.38
C THR A 117 -4.71 -4.20 -4.99
N ILE A 118 -5.74 -4.02 -5.84
CA ILE A 118 -7.03 -4.69 -5.73
C ILE A 118 -7.46 -5.19 -7.11
N TYR A 119 -8.16 -6.31 -7.17
CA TYR A 119 -8.73 -6.81 -8.42
C TYR A 119 -10.06 -6.11 -8.70
N ASP A 120 -10.14 -5.41 -9.83
CA ASP A 120 -11.37 -4.82 -10.33
C ASP A 120 -12.10 -5.83 -11.23
N ALA A 121 -13.11 -6.47 -10.68
CA ALA A 121 -13.90 -7.47 -11.39
C ALA A 121 -14.71 -6.87 -12.56
N SER A 122 -15.01 -5.58 -12.54
CA SER A 122 -15.81 -4.92 -13.58
C SER A 122 -15.07 -4.82 -14.91
N VAL A 123 -13.73 -4.74 -14.86
CA VAL A 123 -12.85 -4.66 -16.04
C VAL A 123 -11.89 -5.82 -16.15
N GLY A 124 -11.86 -6.73 -15.16
CA GLY A 124 -10.99 -7.91 -15.17
C GLY A 124 -9.50 -7.60 -15.02
N LYS A 125 -9.14 -6.57 -14.24
CA LYS A 125 -7.76 -6.07 -14.11
C LYS A 125 -7.37 -5.82 -12.66
N TYR A 126 -6.07 -5.86 -12.39
CA TYR A 126 -5.51 -5.41 -11.12
C TYR A 126 -5.31 -3.89 -11.16
N MET A 127 -6.00 -3.16 -10.29
CA MET A 127 -5.78 -1.76 -10.03
C MET A 127 -4.64 -1.62 -9.01
N VAL A 128 -3.63 -0.81 -9.34
CA VAL A 128 -2.56 -0.39 -8.43
C VAL A 128 -2.85 1.05 -8.04
N TYR A 129 -2.90 1.34 -6.75
CA TYR A 129 -3.14 2.69 -6.23
C TYR A 129 -2.08 3.04 -5.20
N MET A 130 -1.75 4.31 -5.09
CA MET A 130 -0.63 4.79 -4.29
C MET A 130 -0.76 6.27 -3.98
N SER A 131 -0.06 6.72 -2.96
CA SER A 131 0.06 8.14 -2.64
C SER A 131 1.13 8.79 -3.50
N ILE A 132 0.78 9.88 -4.18
CA ILE A 132 1.71 10.64 -5.03
C ILE A 132 1.69 12.11 -4.66
N ARG A 133 2.90 12.69 -4.55
CA ARG A 133 3.14 14.13 -4.50
C ARG A 133 3.94 14.57 -5.71
N LYS A 134 3.44 15.55 -6.46
CA LYS A 134 4.03 16.00 -7.74
C LYS A 134 5.13 17.05 -7.60
N GLY A 135 5.61 17.30 -6.40
CA GLY A 135 6.67 18.26 -6.10
C GLY A 135 6.42 18.95 -4.77
N SER A 136 7.40 19.71 -4.27
CA SER A 136 7.40 20.26 -2.90
C SER A 136 6.28 21.26 -2.60
N SER A 137 5.64 21.82 -3.62
CA SER A 137 4.48 22.72 -3.48
C SER A 137 3.13 22.01 -3.53
N ASP A 138 3.13 20.69 -3.79
CA ASP A 138 1.94 19.84 -3.80
C ASP A 138 1.82 19.09 -2.47
N TYR A 139 0.72 18.36 -2.29
CA TYR A 139 0.47 17.46 -1.16
C TYR A 139 0.15 16.05 -1.66
N ASP A 140 0.29 15.07 -0.77
CA ASP A 140 0.08 13.67 -1.12
C ASP A 140 -1.40 13.40 -1.36
N LYS A 141 -1.72 12.82 -2.53
CA LYS A 141 -3.05 12.42 -2.97
C LYS A 141 -3.01 10.98 -3.41
N VAL A 142 -4.13 10.29 -3.37
CA VAL A 142 -4.22 8.92 -3.85
C VAL A 142 -4.49 8.91 -5.36
N TYR A 143 -3.62 8.23 -6.09
CA TYR A 143 -3.73 7.99 -7.53
C TYR A 143 -3.86 6.50 -7.81
N TYR A 144 -4.40 6.13 -8.98
CA TYR A 144 -4.50 4.74 -9.42
C TYR A 144 -4.16 4.58 -10.91
N ALA A 145 -3.74 3.39 -11.27
CA ALA A 145 -3.65 2.92 -12.65
C ALA A 145 -3.86 1.40 -12.69
N TYR A 146 -4.27 0.87 -13.82
CA TYR A 146 -4.33 -0.58 -14.01
C TYR A 146 -2.97 -1.13 -14.39
N ALA A 147 -2.61 -2.26 -13.79
CA ALA A 147 -1.46 -3.04 -14.22
C ALA A 147 -1.76 -3.70 -15.58
N ASN A 148 -0.72 -3.88 -16.40
CA ASN A 148 -0.84 -4.68 -17.61
C ASN A 148 -1.07 -6.17 -17.29
N SER A 149 -1.47 -6.96 -18.28
CA SER A 149 -1.84 -8.38 -18.11
C SER A 149 -0.71 -9.26 -17.57
N THR A 150 0.54 -8.86 -17.72
CA THR A 150 1.71 -9.58 -17.20
C THR A 150 2.13 -9.13 -15.80
N PHE A 151 1.52 -8.07 -15.27
CA PHE A 151 1.89 -7.40 -14.02
C PHE A 151 3.35 -6.89 -13.99
N THR A 152 3.80 -6.36 -15.12
CA THR A 152 5.17 -5.84 -15.30
C THR A 152 5.21 -4.34 -15.61
N GLY A 153 4.06 -3.66 -15.60
CA GLY A 153 3.94 -2.24 -15.88
C GLY A 153 2.53 -1.75 -15.64
N LEU A 154 2.35 -0.44 -15.71
CA LEU A 154 1.04 0.22 -15.71
C LEU A 154 0.62 0.51 -17.16
N GLU A 155 -0.67 0.32 -17.46
CA GLU A 155 -1.21 0.51 -18.83
C GLU A 155 -1.22 1.98 -19.26
N ALA A 156 -1.35 2.89 -18.29
CA ALA A 156 -1.38 4.33 -18.51
C ALA A 156 -0.82 5.08 -17.30
N ALA A 157 -0.57 6.37 -17.47
CA ALA A 157 -0.21 7.26 -16.36
C ALA A 157 -1.32 7.28 -15.31
N PRO A 158 -0.96 7.21 -14.00
CA PRO A 158 -1.96 7.21 -12.94
C PRO A 158 -2.90 8.41 -12.96
N GLN A 159 -4.17 8.15 -12.67
CA GLN A 159 -5.24 9.13 -12.54
C GLN A 159 -5.52 9.39 -11.06
N LEU A 160 -6.05 10.58 -10.74
CA LEU A 160 -6.47 10.93 -9.39
C LEU A 160 -7.63 10.03 -8.96
N LEU A 161 -7.48 9.37 -7.81
CA LEU A 161 -8.51 8.55 -7.18
C LEU A 161 -9.23 9.32 -6.07
N PHE A 162 -8.44 9.92 -5.17
CA PHE A 162 -8.96 10.64 -4.03
C PHE A 162 -8.07 11.82 -3.64
N ASP A 163 -8.71 12.95 -3.37
CA ASP A 163 -8.10 14.18 -2.87
C ASP A 163 -8.86 14.61 -1.60
N ASN A 164 -8.15 14.67 -0.49
CA ASN A 164 -8.72 15.06 0.80
C ASN A 164 -8.74 16.60 0.98
N SER A 165 -9.23 17.31 -0.03
CA SER A 165 -9.45 18.76 0.01
C SER A 165 -8.22 19.59 0.43
N GLY A 166 -7.06 19.24 -0.10
CA GLY A 166 -5.80 19.93 0.17
C GLY A 166 -5.01 19.41 1.37
N LEU A 167 -5.45 18.32 1.97
CA LEU A 167 -4.75 17.67 3.08
C LEU A 167 -4.01 16.42 2.58
N SER A 168 -2.74 16.30 2.95
CA SER A 168 -1.92 15.14 2.60
C SER A 168 -2.55 13.84 3.08
N THR A 169 -2.57 12.84 2.18
CA THR A 169 -3.22 11.55 2.36
C THR A 169 -2.27 10.46 1.89
N ILE A 170 -1.86 9.57 2.80
CA ILE A 170 -0.95 8.46 2.51
C ILE A 170 -1.53 7.12 3.00
N ASP A 171 -0.85 6.03 2.69
CA ASP A 171 -1.15 4.66 3.16
C ASP A 171 -2.61 4.27 2.90
N ALA A 172 -3.02 4.43 1.64
CA ALA A 172 -4.38 4.09 1.23
C ALA A 172 -4.58 2.57 1.19
N ASP A 173 -5.70 2.09 1.74
CA ASP A 173 -6.14 0.69 1.64
C ASP A 173 -7.62 0.63 1.26
N ILE A 174 -7.99 -0.23 0.30
CA ILE A 174 -9.36 -0.35 -0.19
C ILE A 174 -9.88 -1.76 0.03
N ILE A 175 -11.03 -1.85 0.69
CA ILE A 175 -11.80 -3.09 0.80
C ILE A 175 -13.21 -2.90 0.23
N GLU A 176 -13.74 -3.93 -0.42
CA GLU A 176 -15.13 -3.99 -0.82
C GLU A 176 -15.96 -4.66 0.26
N LYS A 177 -17.08 -4.04 0.64
CA LYS A 177 -18.08 -4.60 1.54
C LYS A 177 -19.47 -4.16 1.10
N ASP A 178 -20.38 -5.13 0.95
CA ASP A 178 -21.79 -4.90 0.62
C ASP A 178 -22.01 -4.02 -0.64
N GLY A 179 -21.14 -4.18 -1.66
CA GLY A 179 -21.18 -3.43 -2.90
C GLY A 179 -20.66 -1.99 -2.80
N GLN A 180 -20.03 -1.63 -1.69
CA GLN A 180 -19.35 -0.35 -1.52
C GLN A 180 -17.84 -0.55 -1.34
N PHE A 181 -17.08 0.42 -1.82
CA PHE A 181 -15.63 0.50 -1.64
C PHE A 181 -15.31 1.43 -0.49
N HIS A 182 -14.61 0.90 0.50
CA HIS A 182 -14.16 1.63 1.67
C HIS A 182 -12.67 1.89 1.53
N LEU A 183 -12.30 3.15 1.32
CA LEU A 183 -10.92 3.64 1.23
C LEU A 183 -10.49 4.13 2.61
N PHE A 184 -9.59 3.40 3.25
CA PHE A 184 -8.92 3.80 4.49
C PHE A 184 -7.63 4.53 4.11
N PHE A 185 -7.24 5.51 4.91
CA PHE A 185 -6.01 6.27 4.63
C PHE A 185 -5.53 7.00 5.89
N LYS A 186 -4.23 7.26 5.95
CA LYS A 186 -3.62 8.11 6.97
C LYS A 186 -3.71 9.58 6.56
N THR A 187 -4.08 10.45 7.49
CA THR A 187 -3.94 11.90 7.34
C THR A 187 -2.54 12.35 7.78
N GLU A 188 -1.92 13.27 7.03
CA GLU A 188 -0.60 13.82 7.30
C GLU A 188 -0.69 15.32 7.63
N GLY A 189 0.00 15.75 8.71
CA GLY A 189 0.19 17.15 9.06
C GLY A 189 -1.00 17.84 9.77
N ASN A 190 -2.20 17.28 9.69
CA ASN A 190 -3.41 17.86 10.28
C ASN A 190 -4.19 16.80 11.08
N GLY A 191 -3.54 16.27 12.12
CA GLY A 191 -3.96 15.06 12.81
C GLY A 191 -3.36 13.84 12.11
N ASN A 192 -2.78 12.94 12.89
CA ASN A 192 -2.05 11.77 12.39
C ASN A 192 -2.81 10.51 12.76
N GLY A 193 -3.93 10.28 12.11
CA GLY A 193 -4.76 9.11 12.34
C GLY A 193 -5.35 8.58 11.04
N ILE A 194 -6.08 7.48 11.14
CA ILE A 194 -6.70 6.80 10.01
C ILE A 194 -8.16 7.24 9.88
N LYS A 195 -8.51 7.71 8.69
CA LYS A 195 -9.89 8.03 8.29
C LYS A 195 -10.35 7.09 7.18
N LYS A 196 -11.63 7.21 6.82
CA LYS A 196 -12.27 6.43 5.77
C LYS A 196 -13.06 7.33 4.83
N ALA A 197 -13.02 7.02 3.54
CA ALA A 197 -13.95 7.52 2.54
C ALA A 197 -14.69 6.33 1.90
N VAL A 198 -15.92 6.54 1.45
CA VAL A 198 -16.77 5.47 0.90
C VAL A 198 -17.28 5.85 -0.48
N SER A 199 -17.33 4.88 -1.39
CA SER A 199 -17.87 5.05 -2.74
C SER A 199 -18.63 3.81 -3.22
N ASN A 200 -19.56 3.99 -4.15
CA ASN A 200 -20.19 2.90 -4.92
C ASN A 200 -19.38 2.53 -6.18
N SER A 201 -18.27 3.23 -6.45
CA SER A 201 -17.37 2.98 -7.58
C SER A 201 -15.95 2.84 -7.08
N LEU A 202 -15.21 1.82 -7.55
CA LEU A 202 -13.81 1.61 -7.17
C LEU A 202 -12.91 2.78 -7.56
N THR A 203 -13.20 3.46 -8.66
CA THR A 203 -12.30 4.44 -9.27
C THR A 203 -12.74 5.90 -9.13
N SER A 204 -13.83 6.17 -8.41
CA SER A 204 -14.35 7.54 -8.30
C SER A 204 -15.40 7.69 -7.19
N GLY A 205 -15.75 8.95 -6.87
CA GLY A 205 -16.94 9.25 -6.04
C GLY A 205 -16.76 8.99 -4.55
N TYR A 206 -15.54 8.89 -4.05
CA TYR A 206 -15.27 8.71 -2.63
C TYR A 206 -15.71 9.92 -1.81
N VAL A 207 -16.54 9.68 -0.80
CA VAL A 207 -17.03 10.68 0.14
C VAL A 207 -16.38 10.44 1.50
N LEU A 208 -15.70 11.46 2.02
CA LEU A 208 -15.03 11.41 3.31
C LEU A 208 -16.02 11.19 4.45
N LEU A 209 -15.72 10.23 5.32
CA LEU A 209 -16.28 10.14 6.65
C LEU A 209 -15.28 10.74 7.62
N ASP A 210 -15.55 11.97 8.07
CA ASP A 210 -14.61 12.78 8.87
C ASP A 210 -14.57 12.31 10.33
N LYS A 211 -14.10 11.08 10.54
CA LYS A 211 -13.94 10.43 11.84
C LYS A 211 -12.66 9.61 11.84
N TYR A 212 -11.86 9.70 12.90
CA TYR A 212 -10.74 8.79 13.12
C TYR A 212 -11.24 7.40 13.54
N LEU A 213 -10.62 6.38 12.99
CA LEU A 213 -10.96 4.98 13.21
C LEU A 213 -9.96 4.26 14.11
N ASP A 214 -8.72 4.73 14.13
CA ASP A 214 -7.73 4.29 15.12
C ASP A 214 -8.17 4.66 16.53
N GLN A 215 -7.75 3.86 17.50
CA GLN A 215 -8.10 4.04 18.91
C GLN A 215 -6.90 4.51 19.73
N ASN A 216 -5.77 4.83 19.09
CA ASN A 216 -4.55 5.25 19.75
C ASN A 216 -4.46 6.78 19.82
N SER A 217 -3.96 7.33 20.94
CA SER A 217 -3.67 8.76 21.09
C SER A 217 -2.36 9.19 20.44
N ASN A 218 -1.47 8.23 20.11
CA ASN A 218 -0.24 8.47 19.37
C ASN A 218 -0.54 8.52 17.86
N ALA A 219 0.39 9.09 17.10
CA ALA A 219 0.32 9.06 15.66
C ALA A 219 0.48 7.62 15.12
N VAL A 220 -0.38 7.24 14.18
CA VAL A 220 -0.43 5.91 13.55
C VAL A 220 -0.33 6.02 12.05
N GLU A 221 0.08 4.93 11.38
CA GLU A 221 0.17 4.84 9.92
C GLU A 221 -0.01 3.40 9.42
N GLY A 222 0.11 3.17 8.11
CA GLY A 222 0.13 1.83 7.52
C GLY A 222 -1.15 1.05 7.75
N GLY A 223 -2.32 1.69 7.68
CA GLY A 223 -3.60 1.02 7.87
C GLY A 223 -3.82 -0.10 6.86
N CYS A 224 -4.16 -1.29 7.34
CA CYS A 224 -4.52 -2.44 6.51
C CYS A 224 -5.80 -3.08 7.03
N VAL A 225 -6.80 -3.25 6.17
CA VAL A 225 -8.11 -3.81 6.54
C VAL A 225 -8.28 -5.18 5.92
N PHE A 226 -8.66 -6.14 6.73
CA PHE A 226 -8.97 -7.49 6.27
C PHE A 226 -10.12 -8.12 7.06
N ARG A 227 -10.83 -9.05 6.43
CA ARG A 227 -11.88 -9.83 7.08
C ARG A 227 -11.28 -11.05 7.77
N LEU A 228 -11.72 -11.33 8.99
CA LEU A 228 -11.38 -12.58 9.67
C LEU A 228 -12.11 -13.76 9.02
N TYR A 229 -11.38 -14.83 8.77
CA TYR A 229 -11.89 -16.01 8.10
C TYR A 229 -13.05 -16.65 8.86
N ASN A 230 -14.14 -16.99 8.16
CA ASN A 230 -15.37 -17.56 8.71
C ASN A 230 -16.08 -16.68 9.76
N THR A 231 -15.88 -15.38 9.73
CA THR A 231 -16.61 -14.42 10.58
C THR A 231 -17.13 -13.26 9.74
N ASP A 232 -17.94 -12.38 10.34
CA ASP A 232 -18.32 -11.09 9.78
C ASP A 232 -17.47 -9.94 10.32
N ASP A 233 -16.42 -10.27 11.07
CA ASP A 233 -15.52 -9.30 11.66
C ASP A 233 -14.47 -8.82 10.67
N TYR A 234 -14.29 -7.52 10.58
CA TYR A 234 -13.18 -6.84 9.90
C TYR A 234 -12.20 -6.32 10.93
N VAL A 235 -10.93 -6.41 10.61
CA VAL A 235 -9.83 -5.90 11.42
C VAL A 235 -9.16 -4.77 10.65
N LEU A 236 -9.00 -3.62 11.28
CA LEU A 236 -8.08 -2.57 10.87
C LEU A 236 -6.81 -2.71 11.71
N MET A 237 -5.72 -3.11 11.09
CA MET A 237 -4.37 -3.13 11.66
C MET A 237 -3.64 -1.86 11.26
N TYR A 238 -2.88 -1.27 12.18
CA TYR A 238 -2.07 -0.07 11.91
C TYR A 238 -0.80 -0.04 12.77
N ASP A 239 0.23 0.65 12.28
CA ASP A 239 1.50 0.82 12.97
C ASP A 239 1.45 2.05 13.90
N VAL A 240 1.74 1.83 15.18
CA VAL A 240 2.04 2.89 16.14
C VAL A 240 3.54 3.17 16.06
N TYR A 241 3.95 3.77 14.93
CA TYR A 241 5.35 3.84 14.48
C TYR A 241 6.32 4.49 15.46
N SER A 242 5.87 5.42 16.30
CA SER A 242 6.70 6.01 17.35
C SER A 242 6.98 5.06 18.52
N SER A 243 6.22 3.96 18.64
CA SER A 243 6.27 3.02 19.77
C SER A 243 6.70 1.61 19.34
N GLY A 244 6.80 1.35 18.04
CA GLY A 244 7.34 0.11 17.47
C GLY A 244 6.44 -1.12 17.68
N TYR A 245 5.11 -0.95 17.61
CA TYR A 245 4.16 -2.05 17.65
C TYR A 245 2.97 -1.80 16.74
N TYR A 246 2.28 -2.88 16.34
CA TYR A 246 1.00 -2.83 15.63
C TYR A 246 -0.15 -2.88 16.62
N GLU A 247 -1.23 -2.18 16.29
CA GLU A 247 -2.49 -2.20 17.01
C GLU A 247 -3.63 -2.62 16.09
N PHE A 248 -4.69 -3.16 16.65
CA PHE A 248 -5.84 -3.65 15.91
C PHE A 248 -7.12 -3.05 16.46
N THR A 249 -7.99 -2.59 15.57
CA THR A 249 -9.39 -2.35 15.88
C THR A 249 -10.27 -3.32 15.10
N LYS A 250 -11.43 -3.65 15.64
CA LYS A 250 -12.36 -4.61 15.04
C LYS A 250 -13.75 -4.01 14.89
N SER A 251 -14.41 -4.31 13.77
CA SER A 251 -15.78 -3.89 13.47
C SER A 251 -16.51 -4.95 12.65
N GLN A 252 -17.83 -4.89 12.64
CA GLN A 252 -18.70 -5.65 11.74
C GLN A 252 -19.34 -4.75 10.68
N ASP A 253 -19.14 -3.44 10.74
CA ASP A 253 -19.70 -2.39 9.89
C ASP A 253 -18.63 -1.50 9.23
#